data_fe32354b17e6158904a0d40537ff7226
#
_entry.id   fe32354b17e6158904a0d40537ff7226
#
_cell.length_a   1.000
_cell.length_b   1.000
_cell.length_c   1.000
_cell.angle_alpha   90.00
_cell.angle_beta   90.00
_cell.angle_gamma   90.00
#
_symmetry.space_group_name_H-M   'P 1'
#
loop_
_entity.id
_entity.type
_entity.pdbx_description
1 polymer ?
#
loop_
_entity_poly.entity_id
_entity_poly.type
_entity_poly.pdbx_seq_one_letter_code
_entity_poly.pdbx_strand_id
1 'polypeptide(L)'
;WSRTAWVAVAVAAACLLWKAHRRMVLWGMGVAVCAGVAAYFLKQGSADGRLLMTMVAGRAWAGEWLCGHGLGGYAQAYGAAQEAFFAVRSGSPLSVVAGSPEYAFNGVLGVGVEQGVLGAVPALVLGLWSLVVLCRRGEVSAYGWLVLLVSALFSYPFALWPFLSLAVAWVALAVSLEAGAAEVRWWKRMAVWPVVAVGGWCVWNLSDNTARCVEAYEEFRRVRGVQDVAFLEDYRKKYEDLKAYPDFLFTFGTALREAGRYNESNAMLRQGTRVSCDPVFYTLMGNNYRDLGAVAEAESAYRKAFGMLPGRMYPLYRLMKLYEAEGQMRKAEEMARQIIAFRPKVDSPAVREMKNEAKKLTKR
;
A
#
# COMPACT_ATOMS: atom_id res chain seq x y z
N TRP A 1 16.17 -6.67 -7.15
CA TRP A 1 15.82 -7.15 -8.50
C TRP A 1 14.38 -7.66 -8.47
N SER A 2 13.49 -7.01 -9.24
CA SER A 2 12.07 -7.40 -9.29
C SER A 2 11.89 -8.63 -10.18
N ARG A 3 11.36 -9.72 -9.62
CA ARG A 3 11.04 -10.94 -10.39
C ARG A 3 9.98 -10.68 -11.45
N THR A 4 9.06 -9.78 -11.19
CA THR A 4 8.01 -9.35 -12.13
C THR A 4 8.57 -8.68 -13.37
N ALA A 5 9.66 -7.90 -13.22
CA ALA A 5 10.34 -7.30 -14.36
C ALA A 5 10.92 -8.36 -15.30
N TRP A 6 11.51 -9.44 -14.76
CA TRP A 6 12.02 -10.54 -15.58
C TRP A 6 10.92 -11.27 -16.34
N VAL A 7 9.77 -11.51 -15.69
CA VAL A 7 8.60 -12.13 -16.37
C VAL A 7 8.11 -11.23 -17.50
N ALA A 8 7.99 -9.93 -17.24
CA ALA A 8 7.52 -8.98 -18.26
C ALA A 8 8.46 -8.90 -19.47
N VAL A 9 9.78 -8.85 -19.23
CA VAL A 9 10.81 -8.86 -20.29
C VAL A 9 10.77 -10.18 -21.05
N ALA A 10 10.63 -11.31 -20.37
CA ALA A 10 10.51 -12.63 -21.02
C ALA A 10 9.27 -12.73 -21.93
N VAL A 11 8.13 -12.17 -21.49
CA VAL A 11 6.91 -12.11 -22.32
C VAL A 11 7.14 -11.24 -23.57
N ALA A 12 7.75 -10.07 -23.43
CA ALA A 12 8.05 -9.21 -24.56
C ALA A 12 9.05 -9.86 -25.54
N ALA A 13 10.09 -10.51 -25.03
CA ALA A 13 11.05 -11.26 -25.83
C ALA A 13 10.37 -12.45 -26.56
N ALA A 14 9.47 -13.15 -25.88
CA ALA A 14 8.69 -14.22 -26.50
C ALA A 14 7.81 -13.70 -27.65
N CYS A 15 7.17 -12.54 -27.49
CA CYS A 15 6.40 -11.90 -28.55
C CYS A 15 7.28 -11.49 -29.74
N LEU A 16 8.46 -10.92 -29.48
CA LEU A 16 9.45 -10.55 -30.50
C LEU A 16 9.91 -11.77 -31.32
N LEU A 17 10.25 -12.85 -30.63
CA LEU A 17 10.83 -14.05 -31.24
C LEU A 17 9.78 -14.99 -31.84
N TRP A 18 8.48 -14.76 -31.57
CA TRP A 18 7.40 -15.66 -31.95
C TRP A 18 7.38 -16.01 -33.44
N LYS A 19 7.55 -15.00 -34.29
CA LYS A 19 7.50 -15.19 -35.75
C LYS A 19 8.70 -15.98 -36.28
N ALA A 20 9.89 -15.79 -35.70
CA ALA A 20 11.13 -16.41 -36.18
C ALA A 20 11.40 -17.78 -35.52
N HIS A 21 11.06 -17.93 -34.23
CA HIS A 21 11.49 -19.05 -33.38
C HIS A 21 10.37 -19.64 -32.52
N ARG A 22 9.18 -19.83 -33.11
CA ARG A 22 7.98 -20.30 -32.41
C ARG A 22 8.22 -21.51 -31.49
N ARG A 23 8.97 -22.52 -31.97
CA ARG A 23 9.24 -23.73 -31.18
C ARG A 23 10.11 -23.41 -29.94
N MET A 24 11.12 -22.60 -30.11
CA MET A 24 11.99 -22.17 -28.98
C MET A 24 11.20 -21.38 -27.94
N VAL A 25 10.30 -20.49 -28.37
CA VAL A 25 9.41 -19.72 -27.48
C VAL A 25 8.51 -20.65 -26.67
N LEU A 26 7.90 -21.65 -27.29
CA LEU A 26 7.05 -22.65 -26.62
C LEU A 26 7.83 -23.46 -25.58
N TRP A 27 9.05 -23.91 -25.90
CA TRP A 27 9.91 -24.58 -24.93
C TRP A 27 10.34 -23.67 -23.79
N GLY A 28 10.71 -22.43 -24.09
CA GLY A 28 11.05 -21.41 -23.07
C GLY A 28 9.89 -21.10 -22.14
N MET A 29 8.65 -21.01 -22.65
CA MET A 29 7.45 -20.84 -21.83
C MET A 29 7.21 -22.05 -20.92
N GLY A 30 7.36 -23.28 -21.43
CA GLY A 30 7.26 -24.49 -20.62
C GLY A 30 8.26 -24.50 -19.46
N VAL A 31 9.53 -24.19 -19.73
CA VAL A 31 10.57 -24.08 -18.69
C VAL A 31 10.23 -22.97 -17.69
N ALA A 32 9.75 -21.81 -18.14
CA ALA A 32 9.36 -20.72 -17.27
C ALA A 32 8.19 -21.08 -16.34
N VAL A 33 7.19 -21.82 -16.83
CA VAL A 33 6.09 -22.34 -16.02
C VAL A 33 6.61 -23.31 -14.96
N CYS A 34 7.43 -24.29 -15.35
CA CYS A 34 8.02 -25.23 -14.40
C CYS A 34 8.87 -24.53 -13.33
N ALA A 35 9.69 -23.55 -13.74
CA ALA A 35 10.50 -22.75 -12.80
C ALA A 35 9.60 -21.89 -11.88
N GLY A 36 8.50 -21.35 -12.38
CA GLY A 36 7.51 -20.61 -11.60
C GLY A 36 6.84 -21.48 -10.53
N VAL A 37 6.43 -22.69 -10.88
CA VAL A 37 5.86 -23.67 -9.96
C VAL A 37 6.89 -24.07 -8.89
N ALA A 38 8.12 -24.38 -9.27
CA ALA A 38 9.19 -24.69 -8.32
C ALA A 38 9.48 -23.50 -7.36
N ALA A 39 9.53 -22.27 -7.89
CA ALA A 39 9.72 -21.06 -7.10
C ALA A 39 8.57 -20.79 -6.13
N TYR A 40 7.33 -21.18 -6.46
CA TYR A 40 6.18 -21.12 -5.56
C TYR A 40 6.41 -21.99 -4.33
N PHE A 41 6.78 -23.28 -4.52
CA PHE A 41 7.03 -24.20 -3.40
C PHE A 41 8.23 -23.78 -2.54
N LEU A 42 9.25 -23.15 -3.13
CA LEU A 42 10.42 -22.65 -2.40
C LEU A 42 10.14 -21.42 -1.53
N LYS A 43 9.08 -20.64 -1.83
CA LYS A 43 8.76 -19.37 -1.13
C LYS A 43 7.26 -19.18 -0.90
N GLN A 44 6.59 -20.21 -0.38
CA GLN A 44 5.14 -20.21 -0.10
C GLN A 44 4.66 -18.96 0.65
N GLY A 45 5.32 -18.57 1.74
CA GLY A 45 4.90 -17.40 2.52
C GLY A 45 4.84 -16.07 1.75
N SER A 46 5.67 -15.91 0.71
CA SER A 46 5.58 -14.71 -0.16
C SER A 46 4.41 -14.80 -1.15
N ALA A 47 4.08 -16.00 -1.60
CA ALA A 47 2.95 -16.24 -2.49
C ALA A 47 1.61 -16.09 -1.75
N ASP A 48 1.52 -16.66 -0.55
CA ASP A 48 0.35 -16.56 0.32
C ASP A 48 0.08 -15.11 0.73
N GLY A 49 1.14 -14.33 1.00
CA GLY A 49 1.02 -12.90 1.27
C GLY A 49 0.42 -12.12 0.10
N ARG A 50 0.85 -12.41 -1.15
CA ARG A 50 0.28 -11.77 -2.35
C ARG A 50 -1.15 -12.22 -2.61
N LEU A 51 -1.46 -13.49 -2.39
CA LEU A 51 -2.81 -14.02 -2.50
C LEU A 51 -3.74 -13.31 -1.50
N LEU A 52 -3.32 -13.18 -0.25
CA LEU A 52 -4.07 -12.44 0.76
C LEU A 52 -4.30 -10.98 0.34
N MET A 53 -3.23 -10.29 -0.11
CA MET A 53 -3.34 -8.90 -0.60
C MET A 53 -4.35 -8.77 -1.73
N THR A 54 -4.33 -9.70 -2.69
CA THR A 54 -5.29 -9.72 -3.81
C THR A 54 -6.72 -9.94 -3.33
N MET A 55 -6.95 -10.89 -2.41
CA MET A 55 -8.27 -11.16 -1.86
C MET A 55 -8.82 -9.97 -1.05
N VAL A 56 -7.97 -9.34 -0.24
CA VAL A 56 -8.36 -8.19 0.59
C VAL A 56 -8.61 -6.96 -0.28
N ALA A 57 -7.73 -6.67 -1.26
CA ALA A 57 -7.93 -5.57 -2.20
C ALA A 57 -9.19 -5.76 -3.05
N GLY A 58 -9.46 -6.98 -3.51
CA GLY A 58 -10.71 -7.31 -4.22
C GLY A 58 -11.95 -7.08 -3.36
N ARG A 59 -11.88 -7.36 -2.06
CA ARG A 59 -12.95 -7.05 -1.10
C ARG A 59 -13.13 -5.54 -0.88
N ALA A 60 -12.03 -4.80 -0.76
CA ALA A 60 -12.06 -3.35 -0.67
C ALA A 60 -12.73 -2.74 -1.90
N TRP A 61 -12.37 -3.20 -3.11
CA TRP A 61 -13.01 -2.75 -4.35
C TRP A 61 -14.49 -3.10 -4.41
N ALA A 62 -14.88 -4.30 -3.99
CA ALA A 62 -16.29 -4.73 -3.99
C ALA A 62 -17.17 -3.87 -3.08
N GLY A 63 -16.61 -3.27 -2.00
CA GLY A 63 -17.33 -2.37 -1.09
C GLY A 63 -17.77 -1.08 -1.76
N GLU A 64 -16.92 -0.49 -2.62
CA GLU A 64 -17.17 0.75 -3.37
C GLU A 64 -16.83 0.50 -4.85
N TRP A 65 -17.54 -0.44 -5.47
CA TRP A 65 -17.17 -0.98 -6.77
C TRP A 65 -17.25 0.02 -7.93
N LEU A 66 -18.15 1.01 -7.87
CA LEU A 66 -18.43 1.92 -8.98
C LEU A 66 -17.42 3.07 -9.05
N CYS A 67 -17.30 3.85 -7.97
CA CYS A 67 -16.46 5.06 -7.89
C CYS A 67 -15.15 4.84 -7.12
N GLY A 68 -15.02 3.73 -6.37
CA GLY A 68 -13.89 3.47 -5.48
C GLY A 68 -13.87 4.37 -4.25
N HIS A 69 -12.77 4.30 -3.50
CA HIS A 69 -12.58 5.02 -2.23
C HIS A 69 -11.92 6.40 -2.38
N GLY A 70 -11.71 6.87 -3.60
CA GLY A 70 -10.99 8.09 -3.92
C GLY A 70 -9.47 7.89 -4.08
N LEU A 71 -8.83 8.84 -4.77
CA LEU A 71 -7.37 8.80 -5.00
C LEU A 71 -6.62 8.85 -3.67
N GLY A 72 -5.62 7.96 -3.51
CA GLY A 72 -4.88 7.78 -2.26
C GLY A 72 -5.65 7.02 -1.16
N GLY A 73 -6.90 6.60 -1.41
CA GLY A 73 -7.74 5.87 -0.46
C GLY A 73 -7.40 4.40 -0.30
N TYR A 74 -6.47 3.85 -1.09
CA TYR A 74 -6.13 2.42 -1.08
C TYR A 74 -5.77 1.91 0.31
N ALA A 75 -4.85 2.57 1.00
CA ALA A 75 -4.35 2.09 2.29
C ALA A 75 -5.46 1.99 3.34
N GLN A 76 -6.30 3.03 3.45
CA GLN A 76 -7.42 3.05 4.39
C GLN A 76 -8.45 1.95 4.07
N ALA A 77 -8.84 1.84 2.80
CA ALA A 77 -9.80 0.84 2.33
C ALA A 77 -9.29 -0.59 2.54
N TYR A 78 -8.00 -0.82 2.21
CA TYR A 78 -7.35 -2.09 2.43
C TYR A 78 -7.32 -2.49 3.91
N GLY A 79 -6.96 -1.56 4.81
CA GLY A 79 -6.93 -1.80 6.25
C GLY A 79 -8.28 -2.20 6.82
N ALA A 80 -9.36 -1.50 6.42
CA ALA A 80 -10.73 -1.83 6.82
C ALA A 80 -11.19 -3.19 6.26
N ALA A 81 -10.89 -3.46 5.00
CA ALA A 81 -11.21 -4.75 4.38
C ALA A 81 -10.43 -5.92 4.99
N GLN A 82 -9.17 -5.70 5.42
CA GLN A 82 -8.35 -6.70 6.09
C GLN A 82 -8.90 -7.02 7.49
N GLU A 83 -9.31 -6.01 8.26
CA GLU A 83 -9.98 -6.19 9.55
C GLU A 83 -11.25 -7.03 9.36
N ALA A 84 -12.11 -6.66 8.43
CA ALA A 84 -13.34 -7.41 8.12
C ALA A 84 -13.06 -8.84 7.61
N PHE A 85 -11.96 -9.05 6.87
CA PHE A 85 -11.55 -10.37 6.40
C PHE A 85 -11.20 -11.29 7.57
N PHE A 86 -10.42 -10.80 8.54
CA PHE A 86 -10.02 -11.60 9.70
C PHE A 86 -11.10 -11.71 10.77
N ALA A 87 -12.03 -10.76 10.86
CA ALA A 87 -13.19 -10.87 11.74
C ALA A 87 -14.05 -12.12 11.44
N VAL A 88 -14.23 -12.44 10.14
CA VAL A 88 -14.96 -13.62 9.68
C VAL A 88 -14.11 -14.90 9.70
N ARG A 89 -12.78 -14.76 9.57
CA ARG A 89 -11.83 -15.88 9.46
C ARG A 89 -10.81 -15.87 10.58
N SER A 90 -11.31 -15.81 11.81
CA SER A 90 -10.46 -15.89 13.01
C SER A 90 -9.64 -17.19 13.00
N GLY A 91 -8.33 -17.07 13.27
CA GLY A 91 -7.42 -18.24 13.25
C GLY A 91 -6.93 -18.66 11.87
N SER A 92 -7.22 -17.91 10.80
CA SER A 92 -6.69 -18.20 9.47
C SER A 92 -5.16 -18.25 9.46
N PRO A 93 -4.53 -19.27 8.83
CA PRO A 93 -3.08 -19.34 8.68
C PRO A 93 -2.51 -18.15 7.90
N LEU A 94 -3.33 -17.47 7.09
CA LEU A 94 -2.94 -16.26 6.36
C LEU A 94 -2.64 -15.06 7.28
N SER A 95 -3.05 -15.11 8.55
CA SER A 95 -2.72 -14.04 9.53
C SER A 95 -1.22 -13.85 9.72
N VAL A 96 -0.43 -14.93 9.56
CA VAL A 96 1.04 -14.90 9.71
C VAL A 96 1.72 -14.12 8.57
N VAL A 97 1.11 -14.14 7.38
CA VAL A 97 1.63 -13.44 6.18
C VAL A 97 0.97 -12.09 5.94
N ALA A 98 0.00 -11.72 6.76
CA ALA A 98 -0.66 -10.43 6.69
C ALA A 98 0.34 -9.28 6.88
N GLY A 99 0.13 -8.21 6.15
CA GLY A 99 0.96 -6.99 6.18
C GLY A 99 0.12 -5.74 6.03
N SER A 100 0.78 -4.60 6.00
CA SER A 100 0.20 -3.28 5.78
C SER A 100 0.77 -2.66 4.49
N PRO A 101 0.30 -3.10 3.29
CA PRO A 101 0.81 -2.59 2.03
C PRO A 101 0.31 -1.17 1.75
N GLU A 102 1.22 -0.29 1.33
CA GLU A 102 0.87 1.07 0.90
C GLU A 102 0.24 1.08 -0.50
N TYR A 103 0.56 0.09 -1.32
CA TYR A 103 0.10 -0.03 -2.71
C TYR A 103 -0.40 -1.44 -2.99
N ALA A 104 -1.38 -1.55 -3.90
CA ALA A 104 -1.76 -2.84 -4.46
C ALA A 104 -0.62 -3.42 -5.31
N PHE A 105 -0.27 -4.70 -5.07
CA PHE A 105 0.67 -5.42 -5.95
C PHE A 105 -0.01 -5.91 -7.25
N ASN A 106 -0.99 -5.17 -7.70
CA ASN A 106 -1.70 -5.31 -8.97
C ASN A 106 -2.29 -3.95 -9.32
N GLY A 107 -1.84 -3.35 -10.43
CA GLY A 107 -2.25 -2.01 -10.85
C GLY A 107 -3.75 -1.91 -11.15
N VAL A 108 -4.37 -2.97 -11.67
CA VAL A 108 -5.83 -2.98 -11.94
C VAL A 108 -6.61 -2.93 -10.63
N LEU A 109 -6.19 -3.73 -9.63
CA LEU A 109 -6.82 -3.71 -8.31
C LEU A 109 -6.59 -2.36 -7.60
N GLY A 110 -5.38 -1.77 -7.75
CA GLY A 110 -5.11 -0.45 -7.19
C GLY A 110 -6.07 0.61 -7.73
N VAL A 111 -6.17 0.71 -9.05
CA VAL A 111 -7.11 1.64 -9.71
C VAL A 111 -8.56 1.29 -9.36
N GLY A 112 -8.91 0.00 -9.30
CA GLY A 112 -10.25 -0.45 -8.93
C GLY A 112 -10.64 -0.06 -7.52
N VAL A 113 -9.73 -0.19 -6.53
CA VAL A 113 -10.00 0.24 -5.15
C VAL A 113 -10.14 1.76 -5.04
N GLU A 114 -9.31 2.52 -5.76
CA GLU A 114 -9.31 3.98 -5.64
C GLU A 114 -10.37 4.68 -6.51
N GLN A 115 -10.61 4.19 -7.73
CA GLN A 115 -11.44 4.85 -8.73
C GLN A 115 -12.63 3.98 -9.21
N GLY A 116 -12.77 2.79 -8.66
CA GLY A 116 -13.83 1.86 -9.05
C GLY A 116 -13.74 1.39 -10.51
N VAL A 117 -14.85 0.85 -10.99
CA VAL A 117 -15.00 0.43 -12.40
C VAL A 117 -14.91 1.62 -13.35
N LEU A 118 -15.38 2.81 -12.92
CA LEU A 118 -15.33 4.03 -13.74
C LEU A 118 -13.90 4.49 -14.05
N GLY A 119 -12.92 4.17 -13.21
CA GLY A 119 -11.51 4.41 -13.50
C GLY A 119 -10.80 3.20 -14.12
N ALA A 120 -11.04 2.01 -13.60
CA ALA A 120 -10.33 0.79 -13.99
C ALA A 120 -10.62 0.37 -15.45
N VAL A 121 -11.89 0.44 -15.88
CA VAL A 121 -12.27 0.03 -17.24
C VAL A 121 -11.72 0.97 -18.31
N PRO A 122 -11.88 2.31 -18.22
CA PRO A 122 -11.26 3.22 -19.18
C PRO A 122 -9.72 3.08 -19.24
N ALA A 123 -9.06 2.93 -18.08
CA ALA A 123 -7.62 2.74 -18.03
C ALA A 123 -7.16 1.47 -18.75
N LEU A 124 -7.85 0.34 -18.52
CA LEU A 124 -7.59 -0.92 -19.23
C LEU A 124 -7.86 -0.81 -20.73
N VAL A 125 -9.00 -0.26 -21.12
CA VAL A 125 -9.36 -0.08 -22.54
C VAL A 125 -8.32 0.79 -23.24
N LEU A 126 -7.94 1.92 -22.64
CA LEU A 126 -6.94 2.83 -23.19
C LEU A 126 -5.56 2.17 -23.30
N GLY A 127 -5.17 1.43 -22.27
CA GLY A 127 -3.89 0.70 -22.24
C GLY A 127 -3.81 -0.38 -23.31
N LEU A 128 -4.86 -1.18 -23.47
CA LEU A 128 -4.92 -2.24 -24.47
C LEU A 128 -5.07 -1.68 -25.90
N TRP A 129 -5.92 -0.67 -26.08
CA TRP A 129 -6.08 -0.01 -27.37
C TRP A 129 -4.76 0.59 -27.87
N SER A 130 -4.06 1.33 -27.02
CA SER A 130 -2.77 1.93 -27.40
C SER A 130 -1.73 0.86 -27.76
N LEU A 131 -1.68 -0.26 -27.02
CA LEU A 131 -0.82 -1.39 -27.36
C LEU A 131 -1.15 -1.96 -28.74
N VAL A 132 -2.44 -2.16 -29.04
CA VAL A 132 -2.89 -2.69 -30.35
C VAL A 132 -2.49 -1.73 -31.49
N VAL A 133 -2.66 -0.43 -31.31
CA VAL A 133 -2.27 0.59 -32.31
C VAL A 133 -0.76 0.53 -32.56
N LEU A 134 0.07 0.58 -31.49
CA LEU A 134 1.51 0.50 -31.61
C LEU A 134 1.99 -0.78 -32.29
N CYS A 135 1.39 -1.94 -31.96
CA CYS A 135 1.69 -3.20 -32.61
C CYS A 135 1.31 -3.22 -34.11
N ARG A 136 0.13 -2.68 -34.47
CA ARG A 136 -0.32 -2.60 -35.86
C ARG A 136 0.55 -1.69 -36.72
N ARG A 137 1.08 -0.61 -36.13
CA ARG A 137 2.01 0.32 -36.79
C ARG A 137 3.47 -0.18 -36.84
N GLY A 138 3.75 -1.33 -36.22
CA GLY A 138 5.10 -1.89 -36.18
C GLY A 138 6.08 -1.16 -35.28
N GLU A 139 5.58 -0.38 -34.34
CA GLU A 139 6.40 0.42 -33.42
C GLU A 139 7.14 -0.48 -32.43
N VAL A 140 8.45 -0.31 -32.35
CA VAL A 140 9.31 -1.07 -31.38
C VAL A 140 8.91 -0.72 -29.94
N SER A 141 8.43 0.50 -29.69
CA SER A 141 7.91 0.96 -28.41
C SER A 141 6.76 0.12 -27.86
N ALA A 142 6.01 -0.61 -28.71
CA ALA A 142 4.96 -1.55 -28.30
C ALA A 142 5.47 -2.60 -27.31
N TYR A 143 6.71 -3.07 -27.47
CA TYR A 143 7.29 -4.06 -26.55
C TYR A 143 7.59 -3.47 -25.17
N GLY A 144 8.07 -2.22 -25.11
CA GLY A 144 8.25 -1.50 -23.85
C GLY A 144 6.91 -1.27 -23.12
N TRP A 145 5.87 -0.90 -23.89
CA TRP A 145 4.53 -0.74 -23.34
C TRP A 145 3.97 -2.07 -22.82
N LEU A 146 4.16 -3.17 -23.56
CA LEU A 146 3.77 -4.51 -23.12
C LEU A 146 4.46 -4.90 -21.82
N VAL A 147 5.77 -4.65 -21.69
CA VAL A 147 6.53 -4.90 -20.44
C VAL A 147 5.90 -4.15 -19.27
N LEU A 148 5.52 -2.89 -19.46
CA LEU A 148 4.93 -2.07 -18.40
C LEU A 148 3.53 -2.58 -18.01
N LEU A 149 2.67 -2.90 -18.98
CA LEU A 149 1.34 -3.46 -18.74
C LEU A 149 1.40 -4.81 -18.02
N VAL A 150 2.29 -5.71 -18.45
CA VAL A 150 2.49 -7.02 -17.79
C VAL A 150 3.04 -6.82 -16.37
N SER A 151 3.97 -5.88 -16.19
CA SER A 151 4.49 -5.56 -14.85
C SER A 151 3.39 -5.04 -13.92
N ALA A 152 2.42 -4.29 -14.44
CA ALA A 152 1.30 -3.76 -13.66
C ALA A 152 0.36 -4.84 -13.12
N LEU A 153 0.32 -6.03 -13.72
CA LEU A 153 -0.48 -7.16 -13.19
C LEU A 153 0.10 -7.75 -11.90
N PHE A 154 1.39 -7.53 -11.63
CA PHE A 154 2.10 -8.15 -10.50
C PHE A 154 2.85 -7.15 -9.61
N SER A 155 2.73 -5.85 -9.90
CA SER A 155 3.41 -4.76 -9.22
C SER A 155 2.60 -3.47 -9.36
N TYR A 156 3.17 -2.34 -8.91
CA TYR A 156 2.55 -1.01 -8.90
C TYR A 156 3.34 0.04 -9.71
N PRO A 157 3.72 -0.22 -10.99
CA PRO A 157 4.54 0.73 -11.74
C PRO A 157 3.86 2.09 -11.91
N PHE A 158 2.54 2.13 -12.07
CA PHE A 158 1.78 3.37 -12.25
C PHE A 158 1.65 4.23 -10.99
N ALA A 159 2.02 3.72 -9.81
CA ALA A 159 2.20 4.54 -8.61
C ALA A 159 3.52 5.34 -8.64
N LEU A 160 4.41 5.05 -9.58
CA LEU A 160 5.70 5.70 -9.73
C LEU A 160 5.67 6.65 -10.93
N TRP A 161 5.93 7.93 -10.69
CA TRP A 161 5.88 8.99 -11.70
C TRP A 161 6.63 8.72 -13.01
N PRO A 162 7.86 8.15 -13.03
CA PRO A 162 8.57 7.86 -14.27
C PRO A 162 7.81 6.89 -15.19
N PHE A 163 7.20 5.85 -14.61
CA PHE A 163 6.45 4.87 -15.40
C PHE A 163 5.08 5.38 -15.83
N LEU A 164 4.45 6.22 -15.01
CA LEU A 164 3.21 6.89 -15.40
C LEU A 164 3.46 7.86 -16.57
N SER A 165 4.55 8.62 -16.53
CA SER A 165 4.95 9.52 -17.62
C SER A 165 5.20 8.77 -18.92
N LEU A 166 5.88 7.61 -18.86
CA LEU A 166 6.07 6.73 -20.02
C LEU A 166 4.74 6.19 -20.55
N ALA A 167 3.81 5.80 -19.67
CA ALA A 167 2.49 5.33 -20.07
C ALA A 167 1.74 6.41 -20.85
N VAL A 168 1.73 7.66 -20.34
CA VAL A 168 1.13 8.81 -21.03
C VAL A 168 1.78 9.05 -22.39
N ALA A 169 3.12 8.97 -22.48
CA ALA A 169 3.84 9.15 -23.74
C ALA A 169 3.47 8.08 -24.77
N TRP A 170 3.35 6.81 -24.39
CA TRP A 170 2.96 5.75 -25.31
C TRP A 170 1.50 5.85 -25.75
N VAL A 171 0.60 6.25 -24.87
CA VAL A 171 -0.79 6.52 -25.23
C VAL A 171 -0.86 7.71 -26.21
N ALA A 172 -0.12 8.80 -25.94
CA ALA A 172 -0.06 9.96 -26.84
C ALA A 172 0.51 9.59 -28.22
N LEU A 173 1.55 8.76 -28.25
CA LEU A 173 2.11 8.24 -29.50
C LEU A 173 1.04 7.42 -30.28
N ALA A 174 0.31 6.52 -29.62
CA ALA A 174 -0.73 5.73 -30.25
C ALA A 174 -1.84 6.61 -30.84
N VAL A 175 -2.28 7.65 -30.10
CA VAL A 175 -3.26 8.65 -30.58
C VAL A 175 -2.73 9.38 -31.82
N SER A 176 -1.47 9.81 -31.79
CA SER A 176 -0.82 10.52 -32.89
C SER A 176 -0.72 9.65 -34.16
N LEU A 177 -0.39 8.37 -34.03
CA LEU A 177 -0.30 7.41 -35.13
C LEU A 177 -1.65 7.07 -35.72
N GLU A 178 -2.71 7.04 -34.93
CA GLU A 178 -4.07 6.75 -35.40
C GLU A 178 -4.72 7.97 -36.07
N ALA A 179 -4.46 9.18 -35.53
CA ALA A 179 -4.99 10.41 -36.09
C ALA A 179 -4.49 10.69 -37.50
N GLY A 180 -3.34 10.13 -37.90
CA GLY A 180 -2.73 10.35 -39.23
C GLY A 180 -2.33 11.82 -39.46
N ALA A 181 -1.83 12.09 -40.66
CA ALA A 181 -1.53 13.47 -41.12
C ALA A 181 -2.79 14.19 -41.61
N ALA A 182 -3.93 14.02 -40.94
CA ALA A 182 -5.12 14.78 -41.24
C ALA A 182 -4.79 16.28 -41.03
N GLU A 183 -5.06 17.13 -42.03
CA GLU A 183 -4.92 18.57 -41.90
C GLU A 183 -5.75 19.07 -40.70
N VAL A 184 -5.08 19.21 -39.57
CA VAL A 184 -5.72 19.72 -38.35
C VAL A 184 -6.02 21.20 -38.63
N ARG A 185 -7.30 21.53 -38.83
CA ARG A 185 -7.75 22.94 -39.04
C ARG A 185 -7.11 23.81 -37.95
N TRP A 186 -6.60 24.98 -38.37
CA TRP A 186 -5.81 25.89 -37.53
C TRP A 186 -6.45 26.20 -36.16
N TRP A 187 -7.79 26.33 -36.09
CA TRP A 187 -8.50 26.58 -34.84
C TRP A 187 -8.41 25.37 -33.84
N LYS A 188 -8.32 24.12 -34.34
CA LYS A 188 -8.07 22.94 -33.49
C LYS A 188 -6.65 22.95 -32.93
N ARG A 189 -5.67 23.46 -33.70
CA ARG A 189 -4.31 23.68 -33.21
C ARG A 189 -4.30 24.74 -32.10
N MET A 190 -5.04 25.81 -32.24
CA MET A 190 -5.15 26.84 -31.20
C MET A 190 -5.86 26.34 -29.94
N ALA A 191 -6.83 25.45 -30.04
CA ALA A 191 -7.51 24.83 -28.89
C ALA A 191 -6.60 23.93 -28.04
N VAL A 192 -5.47 23.46 -28.59
CA VAL A 192 -4.49 22.67 -27.84
C VAL A 192 -3.69 23.53 -26.86
N TRP A 193 -3.43 24.80 -27.17
CA TRP A 193 -2.59 25.65 -26.32
C TRP A 193 -3.12 25.87 -24.90
N PRO A 194 -4.42 26.10 -24.67
CA PRO A 194 -4.95 26.15 -23.30
C PRO A 194 -4.73 24.87 -22.53
N VAL A 195 -4.88 23.70 -23.18
CA VAL A 195 -4.65 22.40 -22.57
C VAL A 195 -3.16 22.23 -22.23
N VAL A 196 -2.26 22.62 -23.13
CA VAL A 196 -0.80 22.61 -22.89
C VAL A 196 -0.43 23.59 -21.78
N ALA A 197 -1.03 24.77 -21.76
CA ALA A 197 -0.77 25.77 -20.73
C ALA A 197 -1.26 25.28 -19.34
N VAL A 198 -2.47 24.76 -19.26
CA VAL A 198 -3.01 24.17 -18.01
C VAL A 198 -2.18 22.96 -17.58
N GLY A 199 -1.84 22.07 -18.52
CA GLY A 199 -0.98 20.92 -18.25
C GLY A 199 0.40 21.35 -17.77
N GLY A 200 1.03 22.32 -18.41
CA GLY A 200 2.31 22.89 -18.01
C GLY A 200 2.25 23.56 -16.63
N TRP A 201 1.19 24.30 -16.36
CA TRP A 201 0.94 24.89 -15.03
C TRP A 201 0.75 23.82 -13.95
N CYS A 202 -0.03 22.75 -14.24
CA CYS A 202 -0.19 21.62 -13.32
C CYS A 202 1.15 20.92 -13.04
N VAL A 203 1.96 20.68 -14.10
CA VAL A 203 3.28 20.06 -13.96
C VAL A 203 4.21 20.95 -13.13
N TRP A 204 4.20 22.27 -13.38
CA TRP A 204 5.00 23.23 -12.61
C TRP A 204 4.63 23.20 -11.13
N ASN A 205 3.34 23.36 -10.81
CA ASN A 205 2.86 23.34 -9.42
C ASN A 205 3.16 22.01 -8.73
N LEU A 206 2.99 20.90 -9.45
CA LEU A 206 3.29 19.56 -8.93
C LEU A 206 4.80 19.39 -8.66
N SER A 207 5.65 19.90 -9.56
CA SER A 207 7.11 19.87 -9.42
C SER A 207 7.58 20.70 -8.23
N ASP A 208 7.07 21.92 -8.09
CA ASP A 208 7.40 22.81 -6.97
C ASP A 208 6.95 22.22 -5.63
N ASN A 209 5.71 21.72 -5.57
CA ASN A 209 5.21 21.03 -4.38
C ASN A 209 6.03 19.78 -4.04
N THR A 210 6.40 18.99 -5.04
CA THR A 210 7.22 17.81 -4.86
C THR A 210 8.61 18.17 -4.35
N ALA A 211 9.23 19.23 -4.88
CA ALA A 211 10.54 19.69 -4.43
C ALA A 211 10.51 20.11 -2.95
N ARG A 212 9.50 20.88 -2.54
CA ARG A 212 9.28 21.26 -1.13
C ARG A 212 9.06 20.06 -0.23
N CYS A 213 8.21 19.11 -0.66
CA CYS A 213 7.98 17.88 0.10
C CYS A 213 9.26 17.04 0.24
N VAL A 214 10.08 16.93 -0.81
CA VAL A 214 11.36 16.20 -0.77
C VAL A 214 12.33 16.86 0.20
N GLU A 215 12.50 18.18 0.13
CA GLU A 215 13.35 18.94 1.02
C GLU A 215 12.90 18.78 2.49
N ALA A 216 11.62 19.02 2.76
CA ALA A 216 11.03 18.84 4.08
C ALA A 216 11.20 17.40 4.60
N TYR A 217 11.07 16.39 3.73
CA TYR A 217 11.24 14.99 4.09
C TYR A 217 12.70 14.63 4.39
N GLU A 218 13.66 15.14 3.62
CA GLU A 218 15.10 14.93 3.89
C GLU A 218 15.52 15.58 5.20
N GLU A 219 15.02 16.77 5.52
CA GLU A 219 15.24 17.40 6.83
C GLU A 219 14.61 16.60 7.96
N PHE A 220 13.34 16.17 7.79
CA PHE A 220 12.66 15.30 8.74
C PHE A 220 13.46 14.02 9.00
N ARG A 221 13.95 13.39 7.93
CA ARG A 221 14.72 12.15 8.00
C ARG A 221 16.01 12.29 8.79
N ARG A 222 16.65 13.46 8.77
CA ARG A 222 17.88 13.76 9.56
C ARG A 222 17.60 13.81 11.06
N VAL A 223 16.42 14.31 11.45
CA VAL A 223 16.00 14.43 12.86
C VAL A 223 15.14 13.26 13.34
N ARG A 224 14.76 12.36 12.43
CA ARG A 224 13.99 11.17 12.75
C ARG A 224 14.78 10.24 13.66
N GLY A 225 14.31 10.06 14.89
CA GLY A 225 14.96 9.24 15.92
C GLY A 225 15.48 10.06 17.10
N VAL A 226 15.56 11.36 16.97
CA VAL A 226 15.69 12.26 18.11
C VAL A 226 14.27 12.55 18.60
N GLN A 227 13.79 11.74 19.54
CA GLN A 227 12.48 11.90 20.19
C GLN A 227 12.62 13.02 21.24
N ASP A 228 12.76 14.26 20.79
CA ASP A 228 12.88 15.40 21.68
C ASP A 228 11.69 16.34 21.47
N VAL A 229 11.08 16.76 22.57
CA VAL A 229 10.01 17.76 22.63
C VAL A 229 10.44 19.08 21.95
N ALA A 230 11.74 19.37 21.92
CA ALA A 230 12.32 20.53 21.24
C ALA A 230 11.99 20.59 19.73
N PHE A 231 11.73 19.44 19.07
CA PHE A 231 11.42 19.39 17.63
C PHE A 231 9.93 19.56 17.31
N LEU A 232 9.04 19.70 18.28
CA LEU A 232 7.61 19.86 18.03
C LEU A 232 7.26 21.05 17.14
N GLU A 233 7.96 22.18 17.30
CA GLU A 233 7.73 23.35 16.45
C GLU A 233 8.21 23.12 15.01
N ASP A 234 9.29 22.37 14.81
CA ASP A 234 9.77 22.01 13.46
C ASP A 234 8.81 21.04 12.78
N TYR A 235 8.23 20.09 13.53
CA TYR A 235 7.18 19.21 12.99
C TYR A 235 5.94 20.00 12.59
N ARG A 236 5.53 21.01 13.35
CA ARG A 236 4.40 21.88 13.00
C ARG A 236 4.63 22.66 11.72
N LYS A 237 5.82 23.22 11.55
CA LYS A 237 6.18 23.99 10.33
C LYS A 237 6.14 23.10 9.08
N LYS A 238 6.54 21.83 9.20
CA LYS A 238 6.60 20.87 8.10
C LYS A 238 5.28 20.12 7.88
N TYR A 239 4.27 20.32 8.72
CA TYR A 239 3.04 19.55 8.69
C TYR A 239 2.32 19.63 7.33
N GLU A 240 2.17 20.83 6.77
CA GLU A 240 1.45 21.00 5.49
C GLU A 240 2.12 20.25 4.34
N ASP A 241 3.46 20.21 4.31
CA ASP A 241 4.21 19.51 3.26
C ASP A 241 4.25 18.00 3.48
N LEU A 242 4.20 17.55 4.75
CA LEU A 242 4.41 16.14 5.10
C LEU A 242 3.16 15.40 5.62
N LYS A 243 2.00 16.03 5.66
CA LYS A 243 0.74 15.43 6.17
C LYS A 243 0.24 14.20 5.40
N ALA A 244 0.79 13.91 4.22
CA ALA A 244 0.53 12.71 3.44
C ALA A 244 1.52 11.56 3.73
N TYR A 245 2.56 11.79 4.53
CA TYR A 245 3.59 10.80 4.82
C TYR A 245 3.31 10.10 6.16
N PRO A 246 3.01 8.78 6.15
CA PRO A 246 2.68 8.03 7.36
C PRO A 246 3.78 8.09 8.43
N ASP A 247 5.02 7.95 8.02
CA ASP A 247 6.18 7.98 8.90
C ASP A 247 6.31 9.30 9.66
N PHE A 248 6.03 10.42 8.98
CA PHE A 248 6.03 11.74 9.60
C PHE A 248 4.92 11.86 10.64
N LEU A 249 3.68 11.48 10.26
CA LEU A 249 2.52 11.56 11.14
C LEU A 249 2.69 10.67 12.39
N PHE A 250 3.28 9.48 12.21
CA PHE A 250 3.59 8.60 13.33
C PHE A 250 4.63 9.20 14.27
N THR A 251 5.72 9.74 13.73
CA THR A 251 6.81 10.35 14.52
C THR A 251 6.33 11.59 15.24
N PHE A 252 5.58 12.46 14.56
CA PHE A 252 5.00 13.66 15.17
C PHE A 252 3.98 13.29 16.27
N GLY A 253 3.10 12.30 16.01
CA GLY A 253 2.19 11.77 17.01
C GLY A 253 2.91 11.22 18.24
N THR A 254 4.04 10.52 18.02
CA THR A 254 4.87 9.99 19.11
C THR A 254 5.50 11.11 19.93
N ALA A 255 6.08 12.13 19.28
CA ALA A 255 6.68 13.29 19.98
C ALA A 255 5.64 14.08 20.80
N LEU A 256 4.42 14.27 20.25
CA LEU A 256 3.31 14.88 21.00
C LEU A 256 2.90 14.05 22.22
N ARG A 257 2.90 12.72 22.08
CA ARG A 257 2.63 11.81 23.20
C ARG A 257 3.69 11.96 24.31
N GLU A 258 4.97 11.98 23.96
CA GLU A 258 6.08 12.14 24.91
C GLU A 258 6.02 13.47 25.63
N ALA A 259 5.50 14.52 24.96
CA ALA A 259 5.19 15.81 25.56
C ALA A 259 3.90 15.82 26.42
N GLY A 260 3.24 14.68 26.62
CA GLY A 260 1.97 14.59 27.36
C GLY A 260 0.75 15.14 26.61
N ARG A 261 0.90 15.54 25.33
CA ARG A 261 -0.16 16.16 24.51
C ARG A 261 -1.00 15.08 23.79
N TYR A 262 -1.62 14.19 24.56
CA TYR A 262 -2.28 12.97 24.06
C TYR A 262 -3.40 13.23 23.05
N ASN A 263 -4.20 14.30 23.23
CA ASN A 263 -5.30 14.61 22.31
C ASN A 263 -4.79 15.07 20.94
N GLU A 264 -3.71 15.87 20.91
CA GLU A 264 -3.09 16.31 19.66
C GLU A 264 -2.37 15.14 18.98
N SER A 265 -1.67 14.32 19.77
CA SER A 265 -1.11 13.05 19.28
C SER A 265 -2.20 12.20 18.58
N ASN A 266 -3.35 12.02 19.22
CA ASN A 266 -4.47 11.28 18.63
C ASN A 266 -5.01 11.92 17.34
N ALA A 267 -4.98 13.25 17.21
CA ALA A 267 -5.37 13.93 15.96
C ALA A 267 -4.39 13.60 14.82
N MET A 268 -3.08 13.65 15.07
CA MET A 268 -2.05 13.28 14.09
C MET A 268 -2.13 11.79 13.71
N LEU A 269 -2.32 10.93 14.70
CA LEU A 269 -2.45 9.49 14.47
C LEU A 269 -3.71 9.14 13.67
N ARG A 270 -4.84 9.81 13.91
CA ARG A 270 -6.05 9.65 13.07
C ARG A 270 -5.80 10.09 11.63
N GLN A 271 -5.05 11.17 11.42
CA GLN A 271 -4.63 11.54 10.05
C GLN A 271 -3.77 10.44 9.43
N GLY A 272 -2.85 9.84 10.21
CA GLY A 272 -2.04 8.69 9.78
C GLY A 272 -2.87 7.49 9.35
N THR A 273 -4.01 7.20 10.02
CA THR A 273 -4.90 6.09 9.62
C THR A 273 -5.63 6.32 8.30
N ARG A 274 -5.65 7.54 7.76
CA ARG A 274 -6.22 7.84 6.45
C ARG A 274 -5.26 7.54 5.30
N VAL A 275 -3.96 7.63 5.58
CA VAL A 275 -2.89 7.46 4.57
C VAL A 275 -2.11 6.16 4.74
N SER A 276 -2.38 5.40 5.80
CA SER A 276 -1.71 4.11 6.09
C SER A 276 -2.67 3.08 6.66
N CYS A 277 -2.45 1.82 6.32
CA CYS A 277 -3.12 0.67 6.93
C CYS A 277 -2.28 0.03 8.05
N ASP A 278 -1.20 0.66 8.54
CA ASP A 278 -0.42 0.09 9.63
C ASP A 278 -1.19 0.22 10.97
N PRO A 279 -1.48 -0.89 11.66
CA PRO A 279 -2.20 -0.88 12.93
C PRO A 279 -1.41 -0.23 14.07
N VAL A 280 -0.14 0.12 13.86
CA VAL A 280 0.67 0.83 14.84
C VAL A 280 0.05 2.16 15.26
N PHE A 281 -0.64 2.84 14.35
CA PHE A 281 -1.37 4.06 14.65
C PHE A 281 -2.46 3.83 15.70
N TYR A 282 -3.27 2.78 15.53
CA TYR A 282 -4.30 2.42 16.51
C TYR A 282 -3.70 1.96 17.84
N THR A 283 -2.57 1.26 17.80
CA THR A 283 -1.87 0.83 19.02
C THR A 283 -1.37 2.05 19.82
N LEU A 284 -0.81 3.05 19.15
CA LEU A 284 -0.34 4.27 19.82
C LEU A 284 -1.52 5.13 20.33
N MET A 285 -2.61 5.22 19.57
CA MET A 285 -3.86 5.85 20.04
C MET A 285 -4.40 5.14 21.29
N GLY A 286 -4.40 3.82 21.31
CA GLY A 286 -4.76 3.03 22.47
C GLY A 286 -3.90 3.34 23.70
N ASN A 287 -2.59 3.52 23.50
CA ASN A 287 -1.69 3.97 24.57
C ASN A 287 -2.06 5.37 25.09
N ASN A 288 -2.39 6.31 24.21
CA ASN A 288 -2.81 7.65 24.57
C ASN A 288 -4.13 7.63 25.36
N TYR A 289 -5.12 6.86 24.89
CA TYR A 289 -6.41 6.73 25.57
C TYR A 289 -6.26 6.11 26.95
N ARG A 290 -5.40 5.08 27.10
CA ARG A 290 -5.09 4.51 28.41
C ARG A 290 -4.50 5.55 29.36
N ASP A 291 -3.54 6.36 28.88
CA ASP A 291 -2.86 7.36 29.69
C ASP A 291 -3.79 8.54 30.02
N LEU A 292 -4.85 8.75 29.24
CA LEU A 292 -5.97 9.66 29.52
C LEU A 292 -7.05 9.05 30.45
N GLY A 293 -6.95 7.77 30.82
CA GLY A 293 -7.99 7.07 31.59
C GLY A 293 -9.24 6.69 30.75
N ALA A 294 -9.21 6.85 29.44
CA ALA A 294 -10.29 6.52 28.52
C ALA A 294 -10.21 5.02 28.14
N VAL A 295 -10.62 4.15 29.07
CA VAL A 295 -10.42 2.69 29.00
C VAL A 295 -11.16 2.05 27.84
N ALA A 296 -12.40 2.47 27.56
CA ALA A 296 -13.22 1.91 26.48
C ALA A 296 -12.61 2.22 25.09
N GLU A 297 -12.13 3.44 24.90
CA GLU A 297 -11.46 3.88 23.67
C GLU A 297 -10.11 3.18 23.50
N ALA A 298 -9.36 2.97 24.60
CA ALA A 298 -8.12 2.21 24.59
C ALA A 298 -8.37 0.76 24.19
N GLU A 299 -9.36 0.11 24.76
CA GLU A 299 -9.77 -1.26 24.39
C GLU A 299 -10.15 -1.33 22.91
N SER A 300 -11.00 -0.43 22.43
CA SER A 300 -11.44 -0.37 21.04
C SER A 300 -10.24 -0.22 20.07
N ALA A 301 -9.32 0.69 20.37
CA ALA A 301 -8.14 0.93 19.56
C ALA A 301 -7.20 -0.29 19.49
N TYR A 302 -6.93 -0.95 20.60
CA TYR A 302 -6.11 -2.16 20.62
C TYR A 302 -6.79 -3.35 19.91
N ARG A 303 -8.12 -3.53 20.08
CA ARG A 303 -8.88 -4.55 19.37
C ARG A 303 -8.83 -4.34 17.87
N LYS A 304 -8.99 -3.09 17.43
CA LYS A 304 -8.89 -2.71 16.02
C LYS A 304 -7.49 -3.00 15.45
N ALA A 305 -6.45 -2.62 16.18
CA ALA A 305 -5.06 -2.92 15.79
C ALA A 305 -4.83 -4.43 15.62
N PHE A 306 -5.34 -5.25 16.55
CA PHE A 306 -5.25 -6.70 16.45
C PHE A 306 -6.10 -7.27 15.32
N GLY A 307 -7.32 -6.77 15.14
CA GLY A 307 -8.22 -7.20 14.05
C GLY A 307 -7.62 -6.96 12.67
N MET A 308 -6.94 -5.83 12.47
CA MET A 308 -6.24 -5.51 11.22
C MET A 308 -5.06 -6.46 10.95
N LEU A 309 -4.25 -6.78 11.97
CA LEU A 309 -3.08 -7.66 11.86
C LEU A 309 -3.02 -8.68 12.99
N PRO A 310 -3.82 -9.77 12.90
CA PRO A 310 -3.85 -10.79 13.94
C PRO A 310 -2.54 -11.54 14.13
N GLY A 311 -1.61 -11.45 13.18
CA GLY A 311 -0.25 -11.99 13.29
C GLY A 311 0.69 -11.19 14.21
N ARG A 312 0.25 -10.02 14.72
CA ARG A 312 1.03 -9.20 15.68
C ARG A 312 0.50 -9.36 17.11
N MET A 313 1.32 -9.88 18.00
CA MET A 313 0.96 -10.15 19.38
C MET A 313 0.85 -8.89 20.25
N TYR A 314 1.57 -7.82 19.93
CA TYR A 314 1.70 -6.63 20.76
C TYR A 314 0.36 -5.97 21.15
N PRO A 315 -0.64 -5.81 20.25
CA PRO A 315 -1.94 -5.28 20.66
C PRO A 315 -2.67 -6.16 21.69
N LEU A 316 -2.57 -7.50 21.59
CA LEU A 316 -3.12 -8.41 22.63
C LEU A 316 -2.44 -8.23 23.98
N TYR A 317 -1.12 -8.07 23.97
CA TYR A 317 -0.36 -7.79 25.18
C TYR A 317 -0.80 -6.46 25.82
N ARG A 318 -1.06 -5.43 25.02
CA ARG A 318 -1.56 -4.14 25.53
C ARG A 318 -2.97 -4.28 26.12
N LEU A 319 -3.85 -5.07 25.50
CA LEU A 319 -5.17 -5.41 26.06
C LEU A 319 -5.05 -6.14 27.41
N MET A 320 -4.19 -7.13 27.49
CA MET A 320 -3.92 -7.85 28.75
C MET A 320 -3.52 -6.87 29.87
N LYS A 321 -2.57 -5.98 29.57
CA LYS A 321 -2.09 -4.97 30.53
C LYS A 321 -3.16 -3.95 30.90
N LEU A 322 -4.01 -3.55 29.96
CA LEU A 322 -5.14 -2.66 30.23
C LEU A 322 -6.11 -3.32 31.23
N TYR A 323 -6.52 -4.56 30.98
CA TYR A 323 -7.44 -5.28 31.86
C TYR A 323 -6.82 -5.60 33.23
N GLU A 324 -5.51 -5.88 33.30
CA GLU A 324 -4.79 -6.07 34.57
C GLU A 324 -4.85 -4.78 35.42
N ALA A 325 -4.58 -3.62 34.79
CA ALA A 325 -4.61 -2.31 35.45
C ALA A 325 -6.04 -1.93 35.97
N GLU A 326 -7.09 -2.30 35.20
CA GLU A 326 -8.48 -2.04 35.56
C GLU A 326 -9.07 -3.10 36.49
N GLY A 327 -8.28 -4.06 37.00
CA GLY A 327 -8.76 -5.12 37.88
C GLY A 327 -9.69 -6.14 37.19
N GLN A 328 -9.82 -6.10 35.87
CA GLN A 328 -10.64 -7.05 35.10
C GLN A 328 -9.91 -8.37 34.85
N MET A 329 -9.55 -9.08 35.95
CA MET A 329 -8.64 -10.23 35.90
C MET A 329 -9.11 -11.33 34.97
N ARG A 330 -10.42 -11.63 34.88
CA ARG A 330 -10.94 -12.67 33.96
C ARG A 330 -10.61 -12.36 32.50
N LYS A 331 -10.78 -11.10 32.08
CA LYS A 331 -10.43 -10.66 30.71
C LYS A 331 -8.90 -10.65 30.50
N ALA A 332 -8.14 -10.23 31.52
CA ALA A 332 -6.69 -10.24 31.46
C ALA A 332 -6.14 -11.68 31.28
N GLU A 333 -6.68 -12.65 32.03
CA GLU A 333 -6.32 -14.08 31.88
C GLU A 333 -6.71 -14.65 30.51
N GLU A 334 -7.86 -14.25 29.97
CA GLU A 334 -8.25 -14.67 28.63
C GLU A 334 -7.25 -14.20 27.57
N MET A 335 -6.85 -12.92 27.63
CA MET A 335 -5.80 -12.40 26.75
C MET A 335 -4.46 -13.08 26.98
N ALA A 336 -4.10 -13.37 28.23
CA ALA A 336 -2.89 -14.09 28.56
C ALA A 336 -2.85 -15.49 27.96
N ARG A 337 -3.96 -16.24 28.00
CA ARG A 337 -4.07 -17.56 27.34
C ARG A 337 -3.88 -17.46 25.84
N GLN A 338 -4.47 -16.44 25.21
CA GLN A 338 -4.28 -16.19 23.77
C GLN A 338 -2.81 -15.86 23.43
N ILE A 339 -2.12 -15.04 24.25
CA ILE A 339 -0.71 -14.71 24.08
C ILE A 339 0.18 -15.96 24.24
N ILE A 340 -0.11 -16.82 25.20
CA ILE A 340 0.66 -18.08 25.42
C ILE A 340 0.52 -19.00 24.21
N ALA A 341 -0.70 -19.17 23.69
CA ALA A 341 -1.00 -19.99 22.52
C ALA A 341 -0.52 -19.38 21.19
N PHE A 342 -0.19 -18.08 21.18
CA PHE A 342 0.16 -17.34 19.98
C PHE A 342 1.41 -17.91 19.29
N ARG A 343 1.34 -18.08 17.96
CA ARG A 343 2.47 -18.51 17.13
C ARG A 343 3.04 -17.30 16.37
N PRO A 344 4.13 -16.69 16.85
CA PRO A 344 4.70 -15.51 16.19
C PRO A 344 5.42 -15.92 14.90
N LYS A 345 5.45 -15.01 13.93
CA LYS A 345 6.24 -15.17 12.70
C LYS A 345 7.75 -15.19 12.99
N VAL A 346 8.19 -14.41 13.98
CA VAL A 346 9.57 -14.31 14.42
C VAL A 346 9.59 -14.41 15.94
N ASP A 347 10.40 -15.33 16.48
CA ASP A 347 10.61 -15.45 17.92
C ASP A 347 11.70 -14.47 18.37
N SER A 348 11.27 -13.30 18.84
CA SER A 348 12.16 -12.23 19.34
C SER A 348 12.22 -12.23 20.87
N PRO A 349 13.26 -11.61 21.48
CA PRO A 349 13.31 -11.43 22.94
C PRO A 349 12.06 -10.77 23.50
N ALA A 350 11.54 -9.73 22.85
CA ALA A 350 10.31 -9.03 23.25
C ALA A 350 9.08 -9.96 23.24
N VAL A 351 8.97 -10.86 22.25
CA VAL A 351 7.91 -11.87 22.20
C VAL A 351 8.00 -12.84 23.36
N ARG A 352 9.20 -13.30 23.71
CA ARG A 352 9.41 -14.20 24.84
C ARG A 352 9.07 -13.53 26.16
N GLU A 353 9.44 -12.27 26.34
CA GLU A 353 9.12 -11.48 27.51
C GLU A 353 7.61 -11.34 27.70
N MET A 354 6.87 -10.89 26.67
CA MET A 354 5.41 -10.80 26.69
C MET A 354 4.75 -12.14 27.04
N LYS A 355 5.24 -13.26 26.49
CA LYS A 355 4.74 -14.61 26.85
C LYS A 355 5.06 -14.99 28.29
N ASN A 356 6.21 -14.61 28.80
CA ASN A 356 6.58 -14.89 30.17
C ASN A 356 5.73 -14.10 31.16
N GLU A 357 5.42 -12.85 30.86
CA GLU A 357 4.48 -12.05 31.66
C GLU A 357 3.07 -12.64 31.64
N ALA A 358 2.58 -13.04 30.46
CA ALA A 358 1.29 -13.72 30.35
C ALA A 358 1.23 -15.02 31.18
N LYS A 359 2.30 -15.83 31.18
CA LYS A 359 2.39 -17.04 32.03
C LYS A 359 2.39 -16.72 33.51
N LYS A 360 3.01 -15.62 33.95
CA LYS A 360 2.99 -15.21 35.37
C LYS A 360 1.58 -14.81 35.80
N LEU A 361 0.83 -14.12 34.90
CA LEU A 361 -0.54 -13.69 35.21
C LEU A 361 -1.49 -14.89 35.37
N THR A 362 -1.37 -15.91 34.53
CA THR A 362 -2.23 -17.13 34.61
C THR A 362 -1.89 -18.08 35.78
N LYS A 363 -0.80 -17.84 36.52
CA LYS A 363 -0.40 -18.61 37.68
C LYS A 363 -0.78 -17.97 39.01
N ARG A 364 -1.23 -16.71 38.98
CA ARG A 364 -1.78 -15.99 40.14
C ARG A 364 -3.24 -16.36 40.35
#